data_dbd9abdde4f1c15139ab2e9783525384
#
_entry.id   dbd9abdde4f1c15139ab2e9783525384
#
_cell.length_a   1.000
_cell.length_b   1.000
_cell.length_c   1.000
_cell.angle_alpha   90.00
_cell.angle_beta   90.00
_cell.angle_gamma   90.00
#
_symmetry.space_group_name_H-M   'P 1'
#
loop_
_entity.id
_entity.type
_entity.pdbx_description
1 polymer ?
#
loop_
_entity_poly.entity_id
_entity_poly.type
_entity_poly.pdbx_seq_one_letter_code
_entity_poly.pdbx_strand_id
1 'polypeptide(L)'
;KTVKKQVALYLDEAKIERIDMIVKQFSTISDARSFSRNTLIEEAIDKFLEESEKFLLEEHGLDIDMLLEEERSKKYDTVIFSSTGRGFEDVFLGESEHACWYPCKISDIREPDLEYIAIYRGTPVSAITHYARIKEFKKERRRGENGEYEEYKVCYFEGKAVELPHKITLGNKPSIFFRGGGGKYTFLESLLNAKKADEIVFDRS
;
A
#
# COMPACT_ATOMS: atom_id res chain seq x y z
N LYS A 1 20.03 11.93 -2.89
CA LYS A 1 19.40 12.13 -4.23
C LYS A 1 17.90 12.12 -4.01
N THR A 2 17.25 13.26 -4.24
CA THR A 2 15.79 13.39 -4.14
C THR A 2 15.16 12.59 -5.28
N VAL A 3 14.32 11.60 -4.99
CA VAL A 3 13.59 10.81 -5.98
C VAL A 3 12.35 11.60 -6.38
N LYS A 4 12.31 12.11 -7.62
CA LYS A 4 11.09 12.76 -8.13
C LYS A 4 10.09 11.71 -8.59
N LYS A 5 8.85 11.78 -8.09
CA LYS A 5 7.71 10.99 -8.55
C LYS A 5 6.81 11.89 -9.41
N GLN A 6 6.25 11.34 -10.49
CA GLN A 6 5.29 12.07 -11.32
C GLN A 6 3.92 12.04 -10.66
N VAL A 7 3.29 13.22 -10.49
CA VAL A 7 1.93 13.38 -10.00
C VAL A 7 1.12 14.11 -11.07
N ALA A 8 -0.07 13.60 -11.40
CA ALA A 8 -0.99 14.26 -12.31
C ALA A 8 -1.85 15.25 -11.52
N LEU A 9 -1.83 16.52 -11.94
CA LEU A 9 -2.65 17.59 -11.37
C LEU A 9 -3.72 18.01 -12.36
N TYR A 10 -4.99 17.95 -11.94
CA TYR A 10 -6.12 18.39 -12.74
C TYR A 10 -6.56 19.79 -12.29
N LEU A 11 -6.43 20.77 -13.18
CA LEU A 11 -6.83 22.15 -12.94
C LEU A 11 -7.93 22.54 -13.92
N ASP A 12 -8.83 23.42 -13.51
CA ASP A 12 -9.78 24.01 -14.41
C ASP A 12 -9.12 24.98 -15.42
N GLU A 13 -9.76 25.18 -16.57
CA GLU A 13 -9.20 25.96 -17.67
C GLU A 13 -8.87 27.41 -17.25
N ALA A 14 -9.72 28.03 -16.43
CA ALA A 14 -9.49 29.39 -15.94
C ALA A 14 -8.24 29.51 -15.07
N LYS A 15 -7.91 28.48 -14.28
CA LYS A 15 -6.66 28.44 -13.52
C LYS A 15 -5.45 28.28 -14.42
N ILE A 16 -5.57 27.44 -15.45
CA ILE A 16 -4.49 27.24 -16.43
C ILE A 16 -4.18 28.54 -17.15
N GLU A 17 -5.21 29.26 -17.64
CA GLU A 17 -5.05 30.55 -18.31
C GLU A 17 -4.36 31.61 -17.40
N ARG A 18 -4.73 31.66 -16.10
CA ARG A 18 -4.11 32.57 -15.14
C ARG A 18 -2.64 32.21 -14.91
N ILE A 19 -2.32 30.92 -14.77
CA ILE A 19 -0.93 30.44 -14.62
C ILE A 19 -0.12 30.87 -15.84
N ASP A 20 -0.63 30.66 -17.04
CA ASP A 20 0.06 30.98 -18.30
C ASP A 20 0.28 32.49 -18.43
N MET A 21 -0.68 33.31 -18.04
CA MET A 21 -0.55 34.76 -18.04
C MET A 21 0.52 35.22 -17.05
N ILE A 22 0.54 34.68 -15.85
CA ILE A 22 1.57 34.98 -14.81
C ILE A 22 2.95 34.60 -15.33
N VAL A 23 3.13 33.38 -15.85
CA VAL A 23 4.39 32.91 -16.42
C VAL A 23 4.87 33.83 -17.55
N LYS A 24 3.95 34.26 -18.44
CA LYS A 24 4.27 35.21 -19.52
C LYS A 24 4.75 36.57 -18.98
N GLN A 25 4.09 37.12 -17.95
CA GLN A 25 4.49 38.40 -17.36
C GLN A 25 5.85 38.31 -16.64
N PHE A 26 6.09 37.24 -15.89
CA PHE A 26 7.40 37.02 -15.26
C PHE A 26 8.53 36.90 -16.30
N SER A 27 8.29 36.23 -17.42
CA SER A 27 9.28 36.10 -18.50
C SER A 27 9.60 37.44 -19.18
N THR A 28 8.70 38.43 -19.12
CA THR A 28 8.92 39.76 -19.68
C THR A 28 9.64 40.73 -18.71
N ILE A 29 9.51 40.48 -17.41
CA ILE A 29 10.04 41.41 -16.37
C ILE A 29 11.43 40.96 -15.90
N SER A 30 11.74 39.68 -15.95
CA SER A 30 12.96 39.11 -15.39
C SER A 30 13.90 38.58 -16.48
N ASP A 31 14.99 39.26 -16.72
CA ASP A 31 16.06 38.87 -17.66
C ASP A 31 16.88 37.65 -17.20
N ALA A 32 16.60 37.07 -16.02
CA ALA A 32 17.56 36.18 -15.35
C ALA A 32 17.12 34.74 -15.09
N ARG A 33 15.83 34.36 -15.25
CA ARG A 33 15.37 32.99 -15.01
C ARG A 33 14.28 32.59 -16.01
N SER A 34 14.45 31.44 -16.65
CA SER A 34 13.34 30.80 -17.36
C SER A 34 12.28 30.37 -16.35
N PHE A 35 11.27 31.19 -16.17
CA PHE A 35 10.13 30.89 -15.31
C PHE A 35 9.15 30.03 -16.13
N SER A 36 8.84 28.85 -15.65
CA SER A 36 7.94 27.90 -16.33
C SER A 36 6.67 27.66 -15.51
N ARG A 37 5.64 27.10 -16.14
CA ARG A 37 4.41 26.67 -15.47
C ARG A 37 4.74 25.71 -14.30
N ASN A 38 5.63 24.75 -14.52
CA ASN A 38 6.04 23.80 -13.51
C ASN A 38 6.73 24.47 -12.33
N THR A 39 7.61 25.42 -12.58
CA THR A 39 8.29 26.20 -11.52
C THR A 39 7.28 26.96 -10.67
N LEU A 40 6.30 27.64 -11.28
CA LEU A 40 5.26 28.36 -10.55
C LEU A 40 4.42 27.43 -9.68
N ILE A 41 4.06 26.26 -10.21
CA ILE A 41 3.28 25.26 -9.45
C ILE A 41 4.12 24.69 -8.31
N GLU A 42 5.38 24.36 -8.54
CA GLU A 42 6.31 23.83 -7.52
C GLU A 42 6.46 24.84 -6.35
N GLU A 43 6.75 26.11 -6.66
CA GLU A 43 6.87 27.19 -5.66
C GLU A 43 5.56 27.42 -4.89
N ALA A 44 4.41 27.34 -5.57
CA ALA A 44 3.11 27.51 -4.92
C ALA A 44 2.80 26.35 -3.96
N ILE A 45 3.18 25.11 -4.33
CA ILE A 45 3.03 23.92 -3.48
C ILE A 45 3.94 24.03 -2.27
N ASP A 46 5.23 24.38 -2.47
CA ASP A 46 6.21 24.49 -1.39
C ASP A 46 5.75 25.54 -0.34
N LYS A 47 5.30 26.70 -0.80
CA LYS A 47 4.76 27.73 0.07
C LYS A 47 3.51 27.25 0.84
N PHE A 48 2.60 26.56 0.18
CA PHE A 48 1.39 26.03 0.83
C PHE A 48 1.73 24.96 1.85
N LEU A 49 2.71 24.10 1.57
CA LEU A 49 3.18 23.08 2.52
C LEU A 49 3.78 23.74 3.76
N GLU A 50 4.69 24.72 3.59
CA GLU A 50 5.30 25.47 4.69
C GLU A 50 4.24 26.14 5.58
N GLU A 51 3.27 26.85 4.98
CA GLU A 51 2.17 27.48 5.70
C GLU A 51 1.30 26.47 6.45
N SER A 52 1.03 25.31 5.82
CA SER A 52 0.20 24.25 6.40
C SER A 52 0.89 23.53 7.55
N GLU A 53 2.18 23.21 7.39
CA GLU A 53 3.00 22.55 8.42
C GLU A 53 3.14 23.48 9.65
N LYS A 54 3.39 24.78 9.42
CA LYS A 54 3.42 25.77 10.46
C LYS A 54 2.09 25.86 11.21
N PHE A 55 0.97 25.93 10.51
CA PHE A 55 -0.37 25.95 11.11
C PHE A 55 -0.63 24.70 11.96
N LEU A 56 -0.29 23.50 11.45
CA LEU A 56 -0.49 22.24 12.16
C LEU A 56 0.37 22.19 13.43
N LEU A 57 1.60 22.69 13.37
CA LEU A 57 2.48 22.73 14.53
C LEU A 57 2.00 23.75 15.60
N GLU A 58 1.68 24.97 15.19
CA GLU A 58 1.34 26.06 16.11
C GLU A 58 -0.06 25.89 16.75
N GLU A 59 -1.07 25.48 15.96
CA GLU A 59 -2.44 25.38 16.42
C GLU A 59 -2.83 23.99 16.97
N HIS A 60 -2.14 22.94 16.52
CA HIS A 60 -2.50 21.56 16.86
C HIS A 60 -1.35 20.76 17.51
N GLY A 61 -0.14 21.33 17.57
CA GLY A 61 1.02 20.63 18.12
C GLY A 61 1.49 19.44 17.28
N LEU A 62 1.11 19.40 15.99
CA LEU A 62 1.42 18.31 15.07
C LEU A 62 2.66 18.65 14.24
N ASP A 63 3.78 18.02 14.57
CA ASP A 63 5.02 18.08 13.80
C ASP A 63 4.97 17.05 12.66
N ILE A 64 4.90 17.52 11.43
CA ILE A 64 4.76 16.65 10.24
C ILE A 64 6.02 15.80 10.01
N ASP A 65 7.21 16.34 10.28
CA ASP A 65 8.46 15.57 10.12
C ASP A 65 8.52 14.43 11.14
N MET A 66 8.15 14.68 12.40
CA MET A 66 8.05 13.62 13.40
C MET A 66 7.01 12.56 13.04
N LEU A 67 5.84 12.97 12.54
CA LEU A 67 4.80 12.04 12.11
C LEU A 67 5.24 11.19 10.91
N LEU A 68 5.96 11.79 9.95
CA LEU A 68 6.53 11.07 8.81
C LEU A 68 7.61 10.08 9.24
N GLU A 69 8.44 10.43 10.22
CA GLU A 69 9.46 9.52 10.75
C GLU A 69 8.83 8.36 11.53
N GLU A 70 7.80 8.64 12.33
CA GLU A 70 7.00 7.62 13.00
C GLU A 70 6.35 6.66 11.99
N GLU A 71 5.70 7.17 10.94
CA GLU A 71 5.13 6.34 9.86
C GLU A 71 6.19 5.49 9.14
N ARG A 72 7.39 6.05 8.88
CA ARG A 72 8.50 5.30 8.26
C ARG A 72 9.07 4.22 9.15
N SER A 73 9.02 4.41 10.46
CA SER A 73 9.51 3.45 11.45
C SER A 73 8.54 2.30 11.73
N LYS A 74 7.27 2.43 11.33
CA LYS A 74 6.27 1.37 11.49
C LYS A 74 6.66 0.14 10.70
N LYS A 75 6.88 -0.94 11.41
CA LYS A 75 7.15 -2.26 10.84
C LYS A 75 5.87 -3.06 10.82
N TYR A 76 5.21 -3.07 9.68
CA TYR A 76 4.02 -3.88 9.48
C TYR A 76 4.38 -5.36 9.53
N ASP A 77 3.74 -6.11 10.40
CA ASP A 77 4.02 -7.52 10.66
C ASP A 77 3.18 -8.49 9.81
N THR A 78 2.17 -7.97 9.12
CA THR A 78 1.19 -8.77 8.39
C THR A 78 1.04 -8.33 6.95
N VAL A 79 1.02 -9.29 6.03
CA VAL A 79 0.71 -9.07 4.62
C VAL A 79 -0.60 -9.75 4.24
N ILE A 80 -1.46 -9.07 3.46
CA ILE A 80 -2.71 -9.61 2.94
C ILE A 80 -2.59 -9.78 1.44
N PHE A 81 -2.81 -11.01 0.96
CA PHE A 81 -2.98 -11.30 -0.47
C PHE A 81 -4.44 -11.60 -0.79
N SER A 82 -4.78 -11.60 -2.08
CA SER A 82 -6.09 -12.05 -2.54
C SER A 82 -6.02 -13.44 -3.14
N SER A 83 -7.06 -14.24 -2.91
CA SER A 83 -7.24 -15.53 -3.53
C SER A 83 -8.59 -15.64 -4.23
N THR A 84 -8.61 -16.40 -5.31
CA THR A 84 -9.84 -16.95 -5.90
C THR A 84 -10.05 -18.36 -5.34
N GLY A 85 -11.25 -18.66 -4.86
CA GLY A 85 -11.78 -19.92 -4.31
C GLY A 85 -10.81 -21.10 -4.05
N ARG A 86 -10.39 -21.82 -5.10
CA ARG A 86 -9.61 -23.06 -4.95
C ARG A 86 -8.24 -22.88 -4.28
N GLY A 87 -7.52 -21.79 -4.60
CA GLY A 87 -6.20 -21.56 -4.00
C GLY A 87 -6.25 -21.34 -2.49
N PHE A 88 -7.36 -20.83 -1.98
CA PHE A 88 -7.53 -20.66 -0.54
C PHE A 88 -7.71 -22.02 0.17
N GLU A 89 -8.57 -22.88 -0.34
CA GLU A 89 -8.90 -24.17 0.31
C GLU A 89 -7.79 -25.20 0.11
N ASP A 90 -7.28 -25.31 -1.10
CA ASP A 90 -6.31 -26.36 -1.45
C ASP A 90 -4.88 -26.02 -0.98
N VAL A 91 -4.52 -24.74 -0.91
CA VAL A 91 -3.14 -24.31 -0.63
C VAL A 91 -3.04 -23.65 0.75
N PHE A 92 -3.85 -22.62 1.02
CA PHE A 92 -3.74 -21.86 2.26
C PHE A 92 -4.27 -22.63 3.48
N LEU A 93 -5.40 -23.32 3.35
CA LEU A 93 -5.95 -24.20 4.39
C LEU A 93 -5.42 -25.63 4.32
N GLY A 94 -4.57 -25.96 3.34
CA GLY A 94 -4.12 -27.33 3.07
C GLY A 94 -3.74 -28.11 4.32
N GLU A 95 -4.15 -29.37 4.39
CA GLU A 95 -3.95 -30.25 5.56
C GLU A 95 -2.49 -30.72 5.76
N SER A 96 -1.60 -30.40 4.82
CA SER A 96 -0.23 -30.87 4.87
C SER A 96 0.63 -30.07 5.85
N GLU A 97 1.68 -30.72 6.36
CA GLU A 97 2.81 -30.07 7.08
C GLU A 97 3.49 -28.96 6.26
N HIS A 98 3.03 -28.73 5.03
CA HIS A 98 3.53 -27.78 4.05
C HIS A 98 2.47 -26.76 3.64
N ALA A 99 1.57 -26.36 4.55
CA ALA A 99 0.67 -25.25 4.30
C ALA A 99 1.49 -24.02 3.87
N CYS A 100 1.14 -23.45 2.73
CA CYS A 100 1.91 -22.38 2.11
C CYS A 100 1.02 -21.45 1.29
N TRP A 101 1.60 -20.36 0.81
CA TRP A 101 0.98 -19.44 -0.15
C TRP A 101 1.97 -19.02 -1.24
N TYR A 102 1.51 -18.96 -2.48
CA TYR A 102 2.26 -18.42 -3.62
C TYR A 102 1.32 -17.95 -4.74
N PRO A 103 1.71 -17.02 -5.62
CA PRO A 103 2.98 -16.29 -5.57
C PRO A 103 2.94 -15.17 -4.51
N CYS A 104 4.04 -15.02 -3.76
CA CYS A 104 4.21 -13.92 -2.82
C CYS A 104 5.01 -12.79 -3.49
N LYS A 105 4.32 -11.74 -3.92
CA LYS A 105 4.97 -10.54 -4.48
C LYS A 105 5.32 -9.57 -3.33
N ILE A 106 6.40 -9.88 -2.64
CA ILE A 106 6.92 -9.12 -1.49
C ILE A 106 8.34 -8.68 -1.83
N SER A 107 8.68 -7.42 -1.52
CA SER A 107 10.05 -6.93 -1.65
C SER A 107 10.95 -7.51 -0.56
N ASP A 108 12.23 -7.72 -0.87
CA ASP A 108 13.21 -8.24 0.09
C ASP A 108 13.42 -7.31 1.29
N ILE A 109 13.08 -6.02 1.16
CA ILE A 109 13.14 -5.02 2.25
C ILE A 109 12.01 -5.25 3.27
N ARG A 110 10.83 -5.65 2.82
CA ARG A 110 9.65 -5.87 3.69
C ARG A 110 9.62 -7.25 4.34
N GLU A 111 10.24 -8.22 3.69
CA GLU A 111 10.22 -9.63 4.11
C GLU A 111 10.66 -9.86 5.56
N PRO A 112 11.75 -9.23 6.07
CA PRO A 112 12.23 -9.48 7.42
C PRO A 112 11.28 -9.01 8.54
N ASP A 113 10.37 -8.08 8.24
CA ASP A 113 9.45 -7.51 9.22
C ASP A 113 8.11 -8.29 9.28
N LEU A 114 7.88 -9.23 8.36
CA LEU A 114 6.62 -9.95 8.24
C LEU A 114 6.61 -11.22 9.10
N GLU A 115 5.63 -11.30 9.99
CA GLU A 115 5.38 -12.48 10.84
C GLU A 115 4.10 -13.22 10.43
N TYR A 116 3.17 -12.54 9.76
CA TYR A 116 1.85 -13.08 9.43
C TYR A 116 1.43 -12.83 7.99
N ILE A 117 0.62 -13.76 7.49
CA ILE A 117 -0.02 -13.65 6.19
C ILE A 117 -1.53 -13.89 6.34
N ALA A 118 -2.34 -13.08 5.68
CA ALA A 118 -3.79 -13.27 5.61
C ALA A 118 -4.27 -13.28 4.16
N ILE A 119 -5.42 -13.88 3.92
CA ILE A 119 -5.97 -14.00 2.57
C ILE A 119 -7.36 -13.37 2.49
N TYR A 120 -7.49 -12.39 1.59
CA TYR A 120 -8.79 -11.92 1.15
C TYR A 120 -9.37 -12.90 0.14
N ARG A 121 -10.49 -13.51 0.48
CA ARG A 121 -11.25 -14.41 -0.40
C ARG A 121 -12.15 -13.60 -1.29
N GLY A 122 -12.00 -13.76 -2.60
CA GLY A 122 -12.90 -13.14 -3.58
C GLY A 122 -14.34 -13.64 -3.47
N THR A 123 -15.18 -13.22 -4.43
CA THR A 123 -16.58 -13.69 -4.53
C THR A 123 -16.65 -15.23 -4.55
N PRO A 124 -17.60 -15.87 -3.80
CA PRO A 124 -18.74 -15.26 -3.13
C PRO A 124 -18.48 -14.79 -1.70
N VAL A 125 -17.34 -15.08 -1.10
CA VAL A 125 -17.05 -14.81 0.32
C VAL A 125 -16.80 -13.31 0.59
N SER A 126 -16.03 -12.67 -0.30
CA SER A 126 -15.70 -11.24 -0.28
C SER A 126 -15.23 -10.72 1.10
N ALA A 127 -14.32 -11.46 1.74
CA ALA A 127 -13.83 -11.15 3.09
C ALA A 127 -12.46 -11.78 3.38
N ILE A 128 -11.77 -11.25 4.41
CA ILE A 128 -10.64 -11.91 5.08
C ILE A 128 -11.23 -12.75 6.22
N THR A 129 -10.87 -14.03 6.27
CA THR A 129 -11.44 -14.97 7.25
C THR A 129 -10.38 -15.69 8.07
N HIS A 130 -9.14 -15.78 7.57
CA HIS A 130 -8.06 -16.52 8.20
C HIS A 130 -6.73 -15.79 8.03
N TYR A 131 -5.81 -16.10 8.91
CA TYR A 131 -4.40 -15.73 8.83
C TYR A 131 -3.51 -16.92 9.19
N ALA A 132 -2.24 -16.86 8.85
CA ALA A 132 -1.25 -17.85 9.23
C ALA A 132 0.03 -17.17 9.71
N ARG A 133 0.76 -17.82 10.62
CA ARG A 133 2.09 -17.37 11.00
C ARG A 133 3.11 -17.80 9.95
N ILE A 134 3.97 -16.89 9.54
CA ILE A 134 5.02 -17.13 8.56
C ILE A 134 6.16 -17.89 9.25
N LYS A 135 6.59 -19.00 8.65
CA LYS A 135 7.79 -19.71 9.05
C LYS A 135 9.00 -19.20 8.28
N GLU A 136 8.87 -19.14 6.95
CA GLU A 136 9.94 -18.73 6.06
C GLU A 136 9.41 -18.42 4.65
N PHE A 137 10.20 -17.67 3.88
CA PHE A 137 10.00 -17.51 2.45
C PHE A 137 11.08 -18.26 1.69
N LYS A 138 10.70 -18.99 0.61
CA LYS A 138 11.61 -19.70 -0.29
C LYS A 138 11.33 -19.39 -1.74
N LYS A 139 12.37 -19.32 -2.56
CA LYS A 139 12.22 -19.29 -4.02
C LYS A 139 12.17 -20.72 -4.52
N GLU A 140 11.08 -21.08 -5.21
CA GLU A 140 10.84 -22.42 -5.72
C GLU A 140 10.26 -22.39 -7.13
N ARG A 141 10.66 -23.37 -7.93
CA ARG A 141 10.05 -23.60 -9.24
C ARG A 141 8.75 -24.38 -9.05
N ARG A 142 7.65 -23.75 -9.39
CA ARG A 142 6.32 -24.36 -9.35
C ARG A 142 5.63 -24.20 -10.69
N ARG A 143 4.66 -25.07 -10.96
CA ARG A 143 3.86 -25.01 -12.19
C ARG A 143 2.91 -23.83 -12.11
N GLY A 144 3.04 -22.88 -13.04
CA GLY A 144 2.16 -21.73 -13.20
C GLY A 144 0.80 -22.09 -13.81
N GLU A 145 -0.09 -21.10 -13.89
CA GLU A 145 -1.42 -21.26 -14.49
C GLU A 145 -1.36 -21.62 -15.99
N ASN A 146 -0.32 -21.17 -16.70
CA ASN A 146 -0.03 -21.51 -18.10
C ASN A 146 0.53 -22.93 -18.29
N GLY A 147 0.76 -23.67 -17.21
CA GLY A 147 1.33 -25.02 -17.22
C GLY A 147 2.84 -25.08 -17.28
N GLU A 148 3.53 -23.97 -17.41
CA GLU A 148 4.99 -23.88 -17.39
C GLU A 148 5.54 -23.79 -15.98
N TYR A 149 6.81 -24.17 -15.79
CA TYR A 149 7.48 -24.05 -14.50
C TYR A 149 8.16 -22.69 -14.38
N GLU A 150 7.70 -21.89 -13.43
CA GLU A 150 8.23 -20.57 -13.11
C GLU A 150 8.78 -20.53 -11.68
N GLU A 151 9.70 -19.61 -11.42
CA GLU A 151 10.21 -19.37 -10.07
C GLU A 151 9.26 -18.45 -9.31
N TYR A 152 8.78 -18.95 -8.17
CA TYR A 152 7.91 -18.21 -7.26
C TYR A 152 8.54 -18.05 -5.88
N LYS A 153 8.31 -16.90 -5.24
CA LYS A 153 8.50 -16.76 -3.80
C LYS A 153 7.32 -17.42 -3.12
N VAL A 154 7.58 -18.42 -2.30
CA VAL A 154 6.60 -19.23 -1.56
C VAL A 154 6.73 -18.89 -0.08
N CYS A 155 5.61 -18.61 0.57
CA CYS A 155 5.51 -18.41 2.02
C CYS A 155 5.10 -19.73 2.67
N TYR A 156 5.93 -20.29 3.53
CA TYR A 156 5.62 -21.45 4.37
C TYR A 156 5.12 -21.00 5.73
N PHE A 157 4.17 -21.73 6.30
CA PHE A 157 3.53 -21.40 7.56
C PHE A 157 4.11 -22.20 8.73
N GLU A 158 4.10 -21.58 9.89
CA GLU A 158 4.33 -22.25 11.17
C GLU A 158 2.99 -22.79 11.69
N GLY A 159 2.73 -24.07 11.45
CA GLY A 159 1.45 -24.68 11.80
C GLY A 159 0.35 -24.45 10.75
N LYS A 160 -0.91 -24.50 11.20
CA LYS A 160 -2.09 -24.31 10.35
C LYS A 160 -2.56 -22.86 10.35
N ALA A 161 -3.27 -22.47 9.29
CA ALA A 161 -3.99 -21.22 9.26
C ALA A 161 -5.05 -21.16 10.38
N VAL A 162 -5.21 -19.99 10.98
CA VAL A 162 -6.12 -19.73 12.10
C VAL A 162 -7.27 -18.88 11.60
N GLU A 163 -8.49 -19.22 12.01
CA GLU A 163 -9.66 -18.41 11.71
C GLU A 163 -9.65 -17.11 12.53
N LEU A 164 -9.97 -16.00 11.87
CA LEU A 164 -10.13 -14.71 12.54
C LEU A 164 -11.37 -14.73 13.45
N PRO A 165 -11.37 -14.04 14.60
CA PRO A 165 -12.54 -13.94 15.48
C PRO A 165 -13.75 -13.30 14.80
N HIS A 166 -13.50 -12.51 13.75
CA HIS A 166 -14.51 -11.84 12.95
C HIS A 166 -14.17 -11.95 11.47
N LYS A 167 -15.18 -12.21 10.66
CA LYS A 167 -15.10 -12.09 9.21
C LYS A 167 -14.97 -10.61 8.84
N ILE A 168 -13.86 -10.23 8.19
CA ILE A 168 -13.60 -8.83 7.79
C ILE A 168 -14.11 -8.61 6.37
N THR A 169 -15.21 -7.90 6.24
CA THR A 169 -15.80 -7.54 4.93
C THR A 169 -15.14 -6.29 4.34
N LEU A 170 -15.40 -6.01 3.06
CA LEU A 170 -14.82 -4.84 2.37
C LEU A 170 -15.24 -3.49 2.99
N GLY A 171 -16.42 -3.41 3.62
CA GLY A 171 -16.98 -2.13 4.06
C GLY A 171 -17.19 -1.19 2.86
N ASN A 172 -16.64 0.03 2.93
CA ASN A 172 -16.69 1.03 1.84
C ASN A 172 -15.54 0.88 0.83
N LYS A 173 -14.60 -0.06 1.05
CA LYS A 173 -13.50 -0.28 0.11
C LYS A 173 -14.02 -0.89 -1.19
N PRO A 174 -13.53 -0.46 -2.36
CA PRO A 174 -13.90 -1.07 -3.62
C PRO A 174 -13.43 -2.52 -3.72
N SER A 175 -14.17 -3.38 -4.42
CA SER A 175 -13.84 -4.81 -4.56
C SER A 175 -12.45 -5.08 -5.16
N ILE A 176 -11.90 -4.12 -5.90
CA ILE A 176 -10.55 -4.19 -6.47
C ILE A 176 -9.43 -3.91 -5.45
N PHE A 177 -9.77 -3.39 -4.27
CA PHE A 177 -8.78 -2.95 -3.28
C PHE A 177 -7.72 -4.02 -2.96
N PHE A 178 -8.14 -5.28 -2.83
CA PHE A 178 -7.23 -6.40 -2.58
C PHE A 178 -6.77 -7.11 -3.85
N ARG A 179 -7.32 -6.80 -5.05
CA ARG A 179 -7.06 -7.54 -6.30
C ARG A 179 -5.83 -7.09 -7.07
N GLY A 180 -5.08 -6.13 -6.61
CA GLY A 180 -4.00 -5.48 -7.37
C GLY A 180 -2.70 -6.29 -7.52
N GLY A 181 -2.66 -7.58 -7.19
CA GLY A 181 -1.49 -8.47 -7.38
C GLY A 181 -0.29 -8.22 -6.46
N GLY A 182 -0.29 -7.15 -5.67
CA GLY A 182 0.66 -6.87 -4.59
C GLY A 182 0.05 -7.13 -3.22
N GLY A 183 0.86 -7.48 -2.22
CA GLY A 183 0.42 -7.58 -0.84
C GLY A 183 -0.01 -6.23 -0.28
N LYS A 184 -1.03 -6.22 0.58
CA LYS A 184 -1.38 -5.07 1.42
C LYS A 184 -0.81 -5.29 2.81
N TYR A 185 -0.06 -4.33 3.32
CA TYR A 185 0.63 -4.45 4.60
C TYR A 185 -0.18 -3.82 5.72
N THR A 186 -0.20 -4.49 6.88
CA THR A 186 -0.94 -4.07 8.08
C THR A 186 -0.32 -4.71 9.32
N PHE A 187 -1.00 -4.57 10.47
CA PHE A 187 -0.68 -5.26 11.72
C PHE A 187 -1.68 -6.38 11.98
N LEU A 188 -1.23 -7.51 12.55
CA LEU A 188 -2.14 -8.58 12.97
C LEU A 188 -3.18 -8.06 13.96
N GLU A 189 -2.79 -7.23 14.91
CA GLU A 189 -3.69 -6.61 15.87
C GLU A 189 -4.84 -5.86 15.19
N SER A 190 -4.55 -5.15 14.09
CA SER A 190 -5.56 -4.44 13.30
C SER A 190 -6.57 -5.41 12.68
N LEU A 191 -6.12 -6.59 12.21
CA LEU A 191 -7.02 -7.63 11.68
C LEU A 191 -7.87 -8.28 12.78
N LEU A 192 -7.29 -8.55 13.95
CA LEU A 192 -8.02 -9.19 15.06
C LEU A 192 -9.16 -8.32 15.60
N ASN A 193 -9.05 -7.01 15.49
CA ASN A 193 -10.03 -6.05 16.00
C ASN A 193 -11.03 -5.56 14.94
N ALA A 194 -10.70 -5.65 13.64
CA ALA A 194 -11.52 -5.13 12.56
C ALA A 194 -12.68 -6.07 12.17
N LYS A 195 -13.82 -5.49 11.81
CA LYS A 195 -14.96 -6.17 11.16
C LYS A 195 -15.12 -5.75 9.70
N LYS A 196 -14.55 -4.61 9.34
CA LYS A 196 -14.55 -4.07 7.99
C LYS A 196 -13.15 -3.61 7.60
N ALA A 197 -12.83 -3.66 6.33
CA ALA A 197 -11.54 -3.21 5.80
C ALA A 197 -11.27 -1.71 6.02
N ASP A 198 -12.32 -0.91 6.24
CA ASP A 198 -12.18 0.52 6.59
C ASP A 198 -11.56 0.75 7.96
N GLU A 199 -11.65 -0.24 8.85
CA GLU A 199 -11.14 -0.19 10.22
C GLU A 199 -9.68 -0.66 10.32
N ILE A 200 -9.13 -1.21 9.22
CA ILE A 200 -7.76 -1.72 9.16
C ILE A 200 -6.79 -0.58 8.87
N VAL A 201 -5.70 -0.52 9.63
CA VAL A 201 -4.58 0.38 9.37
C VAL A 201 -3.68 -0.24 8.29
N PHE A 202 -3.67 0.34 7.11
CA PHE A 202 -2.82 -0.11 5.99
C PHE A 202 -1.59 0.78 5.81
N ASP A 203 -0.52 0.17 5.29
CA ASP A 203 0.58 0.93 4.72
C ASP A 203 0.07 1.84 3.58
N ARG A 204 0.49 3.10 3.62
CA ARG A 204 0.10 4.13 2.65
C ARG A 204 1.08 4.23 1.46
N SER A 205 2.07 3.32 1.38
CA SER A 205 3.08 3.32 0.30
C SER A 205 2.52 2.91 -1.07
#